data_93ff7a7cfcfe5dc41a4963ba4a6c20a5
#
_entry.id   93ff7a7cfcfe5dc41a4963ba4a6c20a5
#
_cell.length_a   1.000
_cell.length_b   1.000
_cell.length_c   1.000
_cell.angle_alpha   90.00
_cell.angle_beta   90.00
_cell.angle_gamma   90.00
#
_symmetry.space_group_name_H-M   'P 1'
#
loop_
_entity.id
_entity.type
_entity.pdbx_description
1 polymer ?
#
loop_
_entity_poly.entity_id
_entity_poly.type
_entity_poly.pdbx_seq_one_letter_code
_entity_poly.pdbx_strand_id
1 'polypeptide(L)'
;MSSSLLDSTLYMWVDAICIDQNNLKERSSQVSMMDSIYSGADKVIVWLGRDMADFSASEYLQDPQTDSIAKRIKSEAPIFQEVYRSEPGILEKRRSYCRFIEQRRWFNRAWIVQEIALARPSDIEVWCGNGRLSWINMVAFALGLVLSGLGSYLQNMRKPVKHQPVGDEVVRLGLLQEYCERGGADQESSGGDVMNLDKLLMALYEVTDIEGRRHAFLQHALSELRPFESSDPRDKVYAALGIVNKFLPRGSRPFIYPEYETPVKEVYQCTAKFLFEHLPNVSVLALVEDPSRRKTVNLPSWVPDFCSQQGDGSLRAATLMRYNASAGQPPGPFWSLKDSILSLRGGCHDTMAQIGISMSRPEEELPLSEPWVVLDSLEIIDDALRLCSTLDPTYSNGQSHIRALRRTIIADEASLSGSVDHFRCWLLWHLRLASRSRIQGVTDVSKSIVHRMDMLNGSAVSQEDSLPTPQLVAFYVRQNHAKSKERSVESNATLKRILNNAKLFGSLTHTLWPDRRLYTTSKGYIGLGPLSTQVGDEVWVICDAKIPLVLHPQPENSKQFQLVGETYLHGFMNGEALKSGLLDQLRWIELI
;
A
#
# COMPACT_ATOMS: atom_id res chain seq x y z
N MET A 1 -19.60 -59.56 -17.57
CA MET A 1 -18.80 -58.53 -16.92
C MET A 1 -19.56 -57.21 -17.08
N SER A 2 -20.41 -56.91 -16.14
CA SER A 2 -21.21 -55.68 -16.11
C SER A 2 -20.37 -54.61 -15.44
N SER A 3 -19.86 -53.64 -16.21
CA SER A 3 -19.29 -52.43 -15.68
C SER A 3 -20.41 -51.58 -15.10
N SER A 4 -20.47 -51.50 -13.79
CA SER A 4 -21.26 -50.50 -13.08
C SER A 4 -20.69 -49.12 -13.39
N LEU A 5 -21.28 -48.42 -14.36
CA LEU A 5 -21.22 -46.99 -14.44
C LEU A 5 -21.92 -46.47 -13.18
N LEU A 6 -21.15 -46.19 -12.14
CA LEU A 6 -21.60 -45.35 -11.05
C LEU A 6 -22.02 -44.04 -11.65
N ASP A 7 -23.31 -43.76 -11.67
CA ASP A 7 -23.92 -42.46 -11.96
C ASP A 7 -23.41 -41.49 -10.89
N SER A 8 -22.25 -40.87 -11.12
CA SER A 8 -21.73 -39.83 -10.26
C SER A 8 -22.52 -38.56 -10.58
N THR A 9 -23.55 -38.31 -9.80
CA THR A 9 -24.31 -37.08 -9.84
C THR A 9 -23.36 -35.94 -9.44
N LEU A 10 -23.03 -35.06 -10.37
CA LEU A 10 -22.24 -33.86 -10.09
C LEU A 10 -23.17 -32.76 -9.57
N TYR A 11 -22.90 -32.29 -8.37
CA TYR A 11 -23.57 -31.11 -7.82
C TYR A 11 -22.69 -29.89 -8.11
N MET A 12 -23.31 -28.81 -8.60
CA MET A 12 -22.66 -27.54 -8.83
C MET A 12 -23.35 -26.45 -8.00
N TRP A 13 -22.56 -25.70 -7.26
CA TRP A 13 -23.03 -24.52 -6.56
C TRP A 13 -22.53 -23.25 -7.27
N VAL A 14 -23.45 -22.32 -7.52
CA VAL A 14 -23.17 -21.02 -8.17
C VAL A 14 -23.99 -19.97 -7.42
N ASP A 15 -23.34 -18.99 -6.84
CA ASP A 15 -23.94 -17.93 -6.01
C ASP A 15 -25.12 -17.23 -6.70
N ALA A 16 -24.99 -16.91 -7.98
CA ALA A 16 -26.03 -16.23 -8.76
C ALA A 16 -27.28 -17.10 -9.05
N ILE A 17 -27.19 -18.41 -8.86
CA ILE A 17 -28.29 -19.38 -9.13
C ILE A 17 -28.84 -19.93 -7.82
N CYS A 18 -27.95 -20.19 -6.86
CA CYS A 18 -28.29 -20.90 -5.63
C CYS A 18 -28.76 -19.98 -4.50
N ILE A 19 -28.62 -18.66 -4.66
CA ILE A 19 -29.01 -17.65 -3.66
C ILE A 19 -30.05 -16.71 -4.25
N ASP A 20 -31.20 -16.54 -3.58
CA ASP A 20 -32.10 -15.42 -3.90
C ASP A 20 -31.48 -14.10 -3.42
N GLN A 21 -30.87 -13.38 -4.35
CA GLN A 21 -30.16 -12.14 -4.08
C GLN A 21 -31.05 -11.01 -3.56
N ASN A 22 -32.38 -11.09 -3.76
CA ASN A 22 -33.36 -10.10 -3.30
C ASN A 22 -33.86 -10.40 -1.88
N ASN A 23 -33.68 -11.63 -1.40
CA ASN A 23 -34.05 -12.04 -0.06
C ASN A 23 -32.87 -11.85 0.90
N LEU A 24 -32.86 -10.74 1.64
CA LEU A 24 -31.74 -10.37 2.54
C LEU A 24 -31.48 -11.43 3.60
N LYS A 25 -32.51 -12.12 4.11
CA LYS A 25 -32.36 -13.16 5.13
C LYS A 25 -31.73 -14.42 4.55
N GLU A 26 -32.17 -14.84 3.36
CA GLU A 26 -31.56 -15.95 2.66
C GLU A 26 -30.12 -15.64 2.30
N ARG A 27 -29.85 -14.44 1.75
CA ARG A 27 -28.50 -13.99 1.44
C ARG A 27 -27.59 -14.00 2.68
N SER A 28 -28.05 -13.49 3.82
CA SER A 28 -27.31 -13.55 5.10
C SER A 28 -26.98 -14.99 5.51
N SER A 29 -27.97 -15.89 5.43
CA SER A 29 -27.79 -17.31 5.75
C SER A 29 -26.81 -18.01 4.80
N GLN A 30 -26.93 -17.80 3.49
CA GLN A 30 -26.05 -18.41 2.49
C GLN A 30 -24.61 -17.88 2.59
N VAL A 31 -24.44 -16.57 2.77
CA VAL A 31 -23.13 -15.95 2.94
C VAL A 31 -22.42 -16.48 4.19
N SER A 32 -23.16 -16.78 5.26
CA SER A 32 -22.58 -17.39 6.46
C SER A 32 -22.10 -18.83 6.28
N MET A 33 -22.46 -19.50 5.18
CA MET A 33 -22.05 -20.89 4.85
C MET A 33 -21.01 -20.94 3.73
N MET A 34 -20.67 -19.83 3.08
CA MET A 34 -19.76 -19.81 1.93
C MET A 34 -18.37 -20.37 2.26
N ASP A 35 -17.88 -20.15 3.47
CA ASP A 35 -16.62 -20.73 3.95
C ASP A 35 -16.66 -22.26 3.91
N SER A 36 -17.74 -22.88 4.34
CA SER A 36 -17.94 -24.32 4.31
C SER A 36 -18.13 -24.85 2.88
N ILE A 37 -18.82 -24.09 2.02
CA ILE A 37 -19.05 -24.45 0.63
C ILE A 37 -17.73 -24.54 -0.14
N TYR A 38 -16.91 -23.46 -0.11
CA TYR A 38 -15.65 -23.43 -0.85
C TYR A 38 -14.58 -24.35 -0.25
N SER A 39 -14.51 -24.49 1.08
CA SER A 39 -13.56 -25.40 1.72
C SER A 39 -13.92 -26.88 1.55
N GLY A 40 -15.20 -27.20 1.34
CA GLY A 40 -15.71 -28.53 1.11
C GLY A 40 -15.84 -28.94 -0.36
N ALA A 41 -15.59 -28.02 -1.30
CA ALA A 41 -15.70 -28.30 -2.71
C ALA A 41 -14.56 -29.22 -3.20
N ASP A 42 -14.93 -30.27 -3.99
CA ASP A 42 -13.92 -31.10 -4.67
C ASP A 42 -13.14 -30.31 -5.72
N LYS A 43 -13.82 -29.35 -6.36
CA LYS A 43 -13.23 -28.45 -7.35
C LYS A 43 -13.86 -27.07 -7.30
N VAL A 44 -13.03 -26.05 -7.49
CA VAL A 44 -13.45 -24.66 -7.70
C VAL A 44 -13.14 -24.26 -9.14
N ILE A 45 -14.18 -23.91 -9.91
CA ILE A 45 -14.05 -23.52 -11.31
C ILE A 45 -14.11 -22.00 -11.41
N VAL A 46 -12.99 -21.39 -11.81
CA VAL A 46 -12.90 -19.97 -12.12
C VAL A 46 -13.23 -19.76 -13.59
N TRP A 47 -14.39 -19.19 -13.88
CA TRP A 47 -14.81 -18.90 -15.25
C TRP A 47 -14.47 -17.49 -15.67
N LEU A 48 -13.52 -17.33 -16.61
CA LEU A 48 -13.03 -16.02 -17.07
C LEU A 48 -13.68 -15.52 -18.38
N GLY A 49 -14.68 -16.24 -18.90
CA GLY A 49 -15.43 -15.84 -20.10
C GLY A 49 -15.17 -16.74 -21.30
N ARG A 50 -15.91 -16.46 -22.40
CA ARG A 50 -15.90 -17.31 -23.61
C ARG A 50 -14.69 -17.09 -24.51
N ASP A 51 -14.12 -15.89 -24.50
CA ASP A 51 -13.05 -15.53 -25.40
C ASP A 51 -11.71 -15.95 -24.84
N MET A 52 -10.98 -16.76 -25.61
CA MET A 52 -9.54 -16.93 -25.40
C MET A 52 -8.91 -15.56 -25.67
N ALA A 53 -8.32 -14.96 -24.65
CA ALA A 53 -7.47 -13.81 -24.88
C ALA A 53 -6.29 -14.24 -25.76
N ASP A 54 -5.87 -13.38 -26.67
CA ASP A 54 -4.60 -13.52 -27.39
C ASP A 54 -3.48 -13.36 -26.36
N PHE A 55 -3.08 -14.50 -25.79
CA PHE A 55 -2.31 -14.57 -24.56
C PHE A 55 -0.99 -15.29 -24.85
N SER A 56 0.01 -14.50 -25.23
CA SER A 56 1.35 -15.03 -25.55
C SER A 56 2.05 -15.71 -24.36
N ALA A 57 1.53 -15.56 -23.15
CA ALA A 57 2.04 -16.25 -21.96
C ALA A 57 1.26 -17.52 -21.61
N SER A 58 0.26 -17.93 -22.42
CA SER A 58 -0.56 -19.12 -22.14
C SER A 58 0.26 -20.41 -22.01
N GLU A 59 1.36 -20.52 -22.73
CA GLU A 59 2.27 -21.67 -22.67
C GLU A 59 2.85 -21.86 -21.25
N TYR A 60 3.20 -20.76 -20.55
CA TYR A 60 3.71 -20.82 -19.19
C TYR A 60 2.65 -21.19 -18.14
N LEU A 61 1.38 -20.93 -18.44
CA LEU A 61 0.29 -21.15 -17.51
C LEU A 61 -0.36 -22.53 -17.67
N GLN A 62 0.00 -23.26 -18.71
CA GLN A 62 -0.53 -24.59 -19.01
C GLN A 62 0.32 -25.75 -18.47
N ASP A 63 1.53 -25.49 -17.95
CA ASP A 63 2.43 -26.53 -17.47
C ASP A 63 1.90 -27.20 -16.19
N PRO A 64 1.57 -28.50 -16.22
CA PRO A 64 0.95 -29.20 -15.09
C PRO A 64 1.93 -29.66 -14.00
N GLN A 65 3.24 -29.37 -14.10
CA GLN A 65 4.27 -30.05 -13.30
C GLN A 65 4.57 -29.46 -11.92
N THR A 66 3.79 -28.51 -11.39
CA THR A 66 4.10 -27.86 -10.11
C THR A 66 3.12 -28.18 -9.00
N ASP A 67 3.58 -28.88 -7.97
CA ASP A 67 2.77 -29.36 -6.85
C ASP A 67 2.44 -28.32 -5.76
N SER A 68 3.16 -27.19 -5.69
CA SER A 68 2.83 -26.10 -4.75
C SER A 68 3.45 -24.76 -5.14
N ILE A 69 2.72 -23.67 -4.82
CA ILE A 69 3.18 -22.29 -5.01
C ILE A 69 4.49 -22.04 -4.28
N ALA A 70 4.60 -22.51 -3.03
CA ALA A 70 5.79 -22.33 -2.20
C ALA A 70 7.05 -22.98 -2.76
N LYS A 71 6.93 -24.19 -3.31
CA LYS A 71 8.07 -24.88 -3.94
C LYS A 71 8.56 -24.13 -5.16
N ARG A 72 7.63 -23.62 -5.98
CA ARG A 72 7.99 -22.88 -7.21
C ARG A 72 8.61 -21.53 -6.89
N ILE A 73 8.05 -20.78 -5.95
CA ILE A 73 8.63 -19.52 -5.47
C ILE A 73 10.07 -19.75 -4.97
N LYS A 74 10.29 -20.78 -4.16
CA LYS A 74 11.58 -21.06 -3.54
C LYS A 74 12.66 -21.48 -4.56
N SER A 75 12.27 -22.22 -5.59
CA SER A 75 13.20 -22.67 -6.64
C SER A 75 13.49 -21.59 -7.67
N GLU A 76 12.57 -20.70 -7.93
CA GLU A 76 12.63 -19.75 -9.05
C GLU A 76 12.97 -18.30 -8.61
N ALA A 77 12.76 -17.92 -7.35
CA ALA A 77 13.01 -16.55 -6.88
C ALA A 77 14.42 -16.02 -7.18
N PRO A 78 15.51 -16.79 -7.04
CA PRO A 78 16.84 -16.36 -7.43
C PRO A 78 17.01 -16.25 -8.96
N ILE A 79 16.33 -17.13 -9.71
CA ILE A 79 16.41 -17.24 -11.17
C ILE A 79 15.57 -16.13 -11.81
N PHE A 80 14.42 -15.77 -11.20
CA PHE A 80 13.53 -14.74 -11.70
C PHE A 80 14.18 -13.35 -11.80
N GLN A 81 15.05 -12.98 -10.89
CA GLN A 81 15.74 -11.68 -10.96
C GLN A 81 16.70 -11.57 -12.15
N GLU A 82 17.31 -12.64 -12.59
CA GLU A 82 18.34 -12.65 -13.61
C GLU A 82 17.80 -13.05 -14.99
N VAL A 83 17.00 -14.09 -15.08
CA VAL A 83 16.39 -14.59 -16.31
C VAL A 83 15.37 -13.60 -16.88
N TYR A 84 14.51 -13.03 -16.04
CA TYR A 84 13.49 -12.07 -16.49
C TYR A 84 14.06 -10.71 -16.92
N ARG A 85 15.29 -10.37 -16.56
CA ARG A 85 15.97 -9.17 -17.07
C ARG A 85 16.60 -9.39 -18.46
N SER A 86 16.90 -10.61 -18.81
CA SER A 86 17.67 -10.97 -20.01
C SER A 86 16.86 -11.65 -21.13
N GLU A 87 15.63 -12.11 -20.84
CA GLU A 87 14.83 -12.83 -21.83
C GLU A 87 14.21 -11.88 -22.88
N PRO A 88 14.51 -12.07 -24.19
CA PRO A 88 13.87 -11.31 -25.25
C PRO A 88 12.35 -11.56 -25.25
N GLY A 89 11.55 -10.49 -25.31
CA GLY A 89 10.09 -10.60 -25.36
C GLY A 89 9.38 -10.70 -24.02
N ILE A 90 10.08 -10.76 -22.88
CA ILE A 90 9.45 -10.81 -21.55
C ILE A 90 8.53 -9.60 -21.30
N LEU A 91 8.88 -8.42 -21.79
CA LEU A 91 8.05 -7.22 -21.67
C LEU A 91 6.71 -7.38 -22.41
N GLU A 92 6.69 -8.05 -23.57
CA GLU A 92 5.46 -8.28 -24.32
C GLU A 92 4.60 -9.36 -23.67
N LYS A 93 5.20 -10.48 -23.24
CA LYS A 93 4.50 -11.52 -22.48
C LYS A 93 3.81 -10.95 -21.23
N ARG A 94 4.49 -10.08 -20.55
CA ARG A 94 4.03 -9.37 -19.38
C ARG A 94 2.89 -8.40 -19.69
N ARG A 95 3.01 -7.58 -20.74
CA ARG A 95 1.92 -6.70 -21.19
C ARG A 95 0.68 -7.51 -21.54
N SER A 96 0.86 -8.65 -22.19
CA SER A 96 -0.20 -9.58 -22.51
C SER A 96 -0.89 -10.13 -21.24
N TYR A 97 -0.12 -10.57 -20.24
CA TYR A 97 -0.65 -11.03 -18.95
C TYR A 97 -1.41 -9.93 -18.22
N CYS A 98 -0.85 -8.75 -18.12
CA CYS A 98 -1.52 -7.63 -17.47
C CYS A 98 -2.84 -7.27 -18.16
N ARG A 99 -2.88 -7.18 -19.50
CA ARG A 99 -4.14 -6.97 -20.25
C ARG A 99 -5.15 -8.08 -19.98
N PHE A 100 -4.68 -9.32 -19.90
CA PHE A 100 -5.53 -10.47 -19.61
C PHE A 100 -6.22 -10.32 -18.26
N ILE A 101 -5.50 -9.96 -17.20
CA ILE A 101 -6.06 -9.74 -15.86
C ILE A 101 -7.02 -8.52 -15.87
N GLU A 102 -6.59 -7.38 -16.41
CA GLU A 102 -7.40 -6.14 -16.47
C GLU A 102 -8.74 -6.32 -17.19
N GLN A 103 -8.77 -7.11 -18.23
CA GLN A 103 -9.98 -7.32 -19.04
C GLN A 103 -10.98 -8.28 -18.38
N ARG A 104 -10.62 -8.92 -17.29
CA ARG A 104 -11.46 -9.93 -16.63
C ARG A 104 -11.99 -9.42 -15.30
N ARG A 105 -13.27 -9.06 -15.27
CA ARG A 105 -13.97 -8.54 -14.09
C ARG A 105 -13.87 -9.47 -12.87
N TRP A 106 -13.68 -10.76 -13.09
CA TRP A 106 -13.55 -11.74 -12.01
C TRP A 106 -12.45 -11.35 -11.03
N PHE A 107 -11.27 -10.92 -11.50
CA PHE A 107 -10.13 -10.55 -10.64
C PHE A 107 -10.38 -9.33 -9.74
N ASN A 108 -11.44 -8.57 -9.99
CA ASN A 108 -11.76 -7.37 -9.24
C ASN A 108 -12.82 -7.59 -8.15
N ARG A 109 -13.46 -8.78 -8.08
CA ARG A 109 -14.57 -9.03 -7.15
C ARG A 109 -14.06 -9.37 -5.74
N ALA A 110 -14.67 -8.81 -4.70
CA ALA A 110 -14.29 -9.09 -3.31
C ALA A 110 -14.50 -10.57 -2.92
N TRP A 111 -15.53 -11.21 -3.44
CA TRP A 111 -15.86 -12.60 -3.10
C TRP A 111 -14.85 -13.63 -3.60
N ILE A 112 -14.10 -13.35 -4.66
CA ILE A 112 -13.08 -14.28 -5.15
C ILE A 112 -12.01 -14.58 -4.11
N VAL A 113 -11.87 -13.71 -3.11
CA VAL A 113 -10.92 -13.93 -2.02
C VAL A 113 -11.29 -15.18 -1.23
N GLN A 114 -12.58 -15.38 -0.93
CA GLN A 114 -13.03 -16.65 -0.32
C GLN A 114 -12.97 -17.82 -1.29
N GLU A 115 -13.42 -17.64 -2.54
CA GLU A 115 -13.42 -18.66 -3.59
C GLU A 115 -12.03 -19.29 -3.73
N ILE A 116 -10.98 -18.48 -3.65
CA ILE A 116 -9.59 -18.92 -3.84
C ILE A 116 -8.92 -19.32 -2.52
N ALA A 117 -9.00 -18.47 -1.48
CA ALA A 117 -8.26 -18.70 -0.24
C ALA A 117 -8.72 -19.97 0.52
N LEU A 118 -9.97 -20.38 0.35
CA LEU A 118 -10.54 -21.54 1.04
C LEU A 118 -10.38 -22.85 0.27
N ALA A 119 -10.16 -22.79 -1.04
CA ALA A 119 -9.93 -23.95 -1.89
C ALA A 119 -8.46 -24.39 -1.85
N ARG A 120 -8.20 -25.69 -2.05
CA ARG A 120 -6.82 -26.16 -2.25
C ARG A 120 -6.32 -25.73 -3.63
N PRO A 121 -5.07 -25.28 -3.77
CA PRO A 121 -4.54 -24.82 -5.06
C PRO A 121 -4.67 -25.84 -6.20
N SER A 122 -4.51 -27.13 -5.89
CA SER A 122 -4.67 -28.23 -6.84
C SER A 122 -6.10 -28.42 -7.36
N ASP A 123 -7.09 -27.95 -6.61
CA ASP A 123 -8.52 -28.16 -6.89
C ASP A 123 -9.13 -26.94 -7.61
N ILE A 124 -8.32 -25.90 -7.89
CA ILE A 124 -8.74 -24.74 -8.65
C ILE A 124 -8.46 -24.94 -10.13
N GLU A 125 -9.50 -24.91 -10.94
CA GLU A 125 -9.42 -24.91 -12.40
C GLU A 125 -9.83 -23.55 -12.96
N VAL A 126 -8.92 -22.90 -13.69
CA VAL A 126 -9.22 -21.61 -14.35
C VAL A 126 -9.56 -21.87 -15.81
N TRP A 127 -10.80 -21.54 -16.19
CA TRP A 127 -11.31 -21.76 -17.55
C TRP A 127 -11.47 -20.44 -18.29
N CYS A 128 -10.94 -20.38 -19.51
CA CYS A 128 -11.03 -19.22 -20.40
C CYS A 128 -11.29 -19.71 -21.83
N GLY A 129 -12.48 -19.48 -22.35
CA GLY A 129 -12.93 -20.08 -23.60
C GLY A 129 -12.85 -21.62 -23.51
N ASN A 130 -12.16 -22.23 -24.46
CA ASN A 130 -11.88 -23.67 -24.47
C ASN A 130 -10.56 -24.04 -23.75
N GLY A 131 -9.85 -23.06 -23.22
CA GLY A 131 -8.57 -23.26 -22.56
C GLY A 131 -8.69 -23.43 -21.05
N ARG A 132 -7.76 -24.19 -20.48
CA ARG A 132 -7.59 -24.36 -19.04
C ARG A 132 -6.23 -23.79 -18.63
N LEU A 133 -6.19 -23.00 -17.56
CA LEU A 133 -5.00 -22.40 -17.01
C LEU A 133 -4.77 -22.93 -15.60
N SER A 134 -3.51 -23.08 -15.21
CA SER A 134 -3.13 -23.44 -13.85
C SER A 134 -3.14 -22.22 -12.95
N TRP A 135 -3.92 -22.25 -11.86
CA TRP A 135 -3.92 -21.20 -10.84
C TRP A 135 -2.53 -21.00 -10.23
N ILE A 136 -1.86 -22.10 -9.88
CA ILE A 136 -0.51 -22.08 -9.30
C ILE A 136 0.47 -21.37 -10.23
N ASN A 137 0.41 -21.64 -11.52
CA ASN A 137 1.28 -20.98 -12.50
C ASN A 137 0.96 -19.49 -12.64
N MET A 138 -0.32 -19.11 -12.55
CA MET A 138 -0.72 -17.69 -12.57
C MET A 138 -0.12 -16.93 -11.39
N VAL A 139 -0.22 -17.49 -10.18
CA VAL A 139 0.37 -16.88 -8.96
C VAL A 139 1.88 -16.80 -9.06
N ALA A 140 2.55 -17.88 -9.48
CA ALA A 140 4.00 -17.92 -9.62
C ALA A 140 4.49 -16.88 -10.65
N PHE A 141 3.80 -16.73 -11.78
CA PHE A 141 4.13 -15.74 -12.80
C PHE A 141 3.91 -14.31 -12.26
N ALA A 142 2.77 -14.03 -11.62
CA ALA A 142 2.47 -12.73 -11.02
C ALA A 142 3.54 -12.34 -9.98
N LEU A 143 3.88 -13.26 -9.08
CA LEU A 143 4.92 -13.03 -8.08
C LEU A 143 6.29 -12.79 -8.70
N GLY A 144 6.66 -13.54 -9.73
CA GLY A 144 7.89 -13.31 -10.50
C GLY A 144 7.95 -11.90 -11.09
N LEU A 145 6.82 -11.38 -11.57
CA LEU A 145 6.70 -10.00 -12.05
C LEU A 145 6.96 -8.97 -10.93
N VAL A 146 6.41 -9.19 -9.75
CA VAL A 146 6.60 -8.30 -8.58
C VAL A 146 8.06 -8.35 -8.11
N LEU A 147 8.61 -9.54 -7.88
CA LEU A 147 9.98 -9.71 -7.36
C LEU A 147 11.07 -9.22 -8.33
N SER A 148 10.82 -9.24 -9.63
CA SER A 148 11.77 -8.70 -10.62
C SER A 148 11.89 -7.17 -10.62
N GLY A 149 11.10 -6.46 -9.78
CA GLY A 149 11.03 -4.99 -9.76
C GLY A 149 10.45 -4.40 -11.05
N LEU A 150 10.01 -5.27 -11.96
CA LEU A 150 9.44 -4.88 -13.22
C LEU A 150 7.98 -4.40 -13.02
N GLY A 151 7.29 -4.64 -11.87
CA GLY A 151 5.96 -4.12 -11.49
C GLY A 151 5.93 -2.61 -11.62
N SER A 152 6.77 -1.94 -10.89
CA SER A 152 6.94 -0.49 -10.91
C SER A 152 7.42 0.08 -12.24
N TYR A 153 8.18 -0.67 -13.05
CA TYR A 153 8.63 -0.20 -14.36
C TYR A 153 7.50 -0.12 -15.41
N LEU A 154 6.49 -0.99 -15.32
CA LEU A 154 5.33 -0.95 -16.22
C LEU A 154 4.26 0.04 -15.77
N GLN A 155 4.15 0.35 -14.49
CA GLN A 155 3.33 1.47 -14.03
C GLN A 155 3.72 2.76 -14.77
N ASN A 156 5.02 2.97 -14.99
CA ASN A 156 5.55 4.14 -15.70
C ASN A 156 5.35 4.11 -17.23
N MET A 157 4.80 3.06 -17.81
CA MET A 157 4.63 2.92 -19.25
C MET A 157 3.17 2.79 -19.71
N ARG A 158 2.20 2.86 -18.82
CA ARG A 158 0.78 2.64 -19.13
C ARG A 158 -0.09 3.85 -18.85
N LYS A 159 -1.16 3.96 -19.64
CA LYS A 159 -2.37 4.68 -19.24
C LYS A 159 -2.99 3.89 -18.08
N PRO A 160 -3.24 4.48 -16.91
CA PRO A 160 -3.87 3.77 -15.82
C PRO A 160 -5.35 3.56 -16.17
N VAL A 161 -5.68 2.31 -16.37
CA VAL A 161 -7.05 1.88 -16.20
C VAL A 161 -7.10 1.30 -14.80
N LYS A 162 -7.52 2.12 -13.82
CA LYS A 162 -7.65 1.78 -12.39
C LYS A 162 -6.35 1.59 -11.57
N HIS A 163 -6.40 2.12 -10.41
CA HIS A 163 -5.47 2.46 -9.35
C HIS A 163 -4.55 1.35 -8.77
N GLN A 164 -4.14 0.32 -9.49
CA GLN A 164 -3.28 -0.74 -8.96
C GLN A 164 -2.28 -1.33 -9.96
N PRO A 165 -1.12 -1.83 -9.48
CA PRO A 165 -0.23 -2.67 -10.28
C PRO A 165 -0.98 -3.92 -10.71
N VAL A 166 -1.16 -4.09 -12.00
CA VAL A 166 -1.87 -5.23 -12.57
C VAL A 166 -1.14 -6.53 -12.25
N GLY A 167 -1.85 -7.44 -11.63
CA GLY A 167 -1.33 -8.72 -11.16
C GLY A 167 -1.08 -8.78 -9.65
N ASP A 168 -1.11 -7.66 -8.93
CA ASP A 168 -1.01 -7.67 -7.46
C ASP A 168 -2.20 -8.40 -6.83
N GLU A 169 -3.39 -8.33 -7.44
CA GLU A 169 -4.57 -9.08 -7.00
C GLU A 169 -4.30 -10.59 -6.98
N VAL A 170 -3.65 -11.10 -8.03
CA VAL A 170 -3.31 -12.53 -8.11
C VAL A 170 -2.27 -12.90 -7.05
N VAL A 171 -1.28 -12.03 -6.81
CA VAL A 171 -0.28 -12.24 -5.75
C VAL A 171 -0.94 -12.21 -4.37
N ARG A 172 -1.80 -11.24 -4.08
CA ARG A 172 -2.54 -11.14 -2.81
C ARG A 172 -3.38 -12.39 -2.55
N LEU A 173 -4.14 -12.83 -3.55
CA LEU A 173 -4.94 -14.04 -3.48
C LEU A 173 -4.06 -15.27 -3.22
N GLY A 174 -2.93 -15.40 -3.91
CA GLY A 174 -2.00 -16.51 -3.74
C GLY A 174 -1.37 -16.54 -2.35
N LEU A 175 -1.00 -15.40 -1.77
CA LEU A 175 -0.44 -15.31 -0.42
C LEU A 175 -1.50 -15.63 0.65
N LEU A 176 -2.71 -15.14 0.51
CA LEU A 176 -3.82 -15.47 1.41
C LEU A 176 -4.16 -16.97 1.35
N GLN A 177 -4.17 -17.54 0.14
CA GLN A 177 -4.41 -18.97 -0.05
C GLN A 177 -3.32 -19.83 0.60
N GLU A 178 -2.04 -19.49 0.40
CA GLU A 178 -0.92 -20.20 1.00
C GLU A 178 -1.00 -20.16 2.54
N TYR A 179 -1.38 -19.03 3.12
CA TYR A 179 -1.61 -18.92 4.56
C TYR A 179 -2.72 -19.84 5.04
N CYS A 180 -3.84 -19.88 4.30
CA CYS A 180 -4.97 -20.74 4.60
C CYS A 180 -4.66 -22.23 4.45
N GLU A 181 -3.86 -22.61 3.47
CA GLU A 181 -3.43 -24.00 3.22
C GLU A 181 -2.52 -24.53 4.35
N ARG A 182 -1.65 -23.67 4.89
CA ARG A 182 -0.76 -24.02 6.01
C ARG A 182 -1.46 -24.12 7.37
N GLY A 183 -2.77 -24.00 7.42
CA GLY A 183 -3.55 -24.07 8.67
C GLY A 183 -3.57 -22.75 9.45
N GLY A 184 -3.20 -21.63 8.81
CA GLY A 184 -3.25 -20.30 9.42
C GLY A 184 -2.34 -20.21 10.65
N ALA A 185 -2.87 -19.60 11.70
CA ALA A 185 -2.15 -19.35 12.96
C ALA A 185 -1.85 -20.61 13.80
N ASP A 186 -2.38 -21.78 13.43
CA ASP A 186 -2.35 -22.99 14.26
C ASP A 186 -1.07 -23.83 14.09
N GLN A 187 -0.25 -23.56 13.05
CA GLN A 187 1.01 -24.29 12.83
C GLN A 187 2.23 -23.40 13.01
N GLU A 188 3.18 -23.88 13.82
CA GLU A 188 4.52 -23.27 13.85
C GLU A 188 5.23 -23.53 12.52
N SER A 189 5.63 -22.47 11.87
CA SER A 189 6.29 -22.56 10.56
C SER A 189 7.71 -23.13 10.69
N SER A 190 7.84 -24.42 10.45
CA SER A 190 9.13 -25.09 10.30
C SER A 190 9.64 -24.94 8.86
N GLY A 191 10.28 -23.83 8.56
CA GLY A 191 11.20 -23.78 7.43
C GLY A 191 10.97 -22.76 6.34
N GLY A 192 12.02 -22.00 6.10
CA GLY A 192 12.34 -21.29 4.86
C GLY A 192 12.00 -19.80 4.80
N ASP A 193 12.99 -18.99 4.48
CA ASP A 193 13.00 -17.51 4.47
C ASP A 193 12.12 -16.80 3.40
N VAL A 194 11.13 -17.46 2.82
CA VAL A 194 10.20 -16.81 1.89
C VAL A 194 9.00 -16.31 2.68
N MET A 195 8.78 -15.00 2.61
CA MET A 195 7.70 -14.20 3.21
C MET A 195 6.70 -15.01 4.06
N ASN A 196 7.05 -15.24 5.33
CA ASN A 196 6.17 -15.95 6.25
C ASN A 196 5.16 -14.95 6.79
N LEU A 197 3.91 -15.05 6.34
CA LEU A 197 2.83 -14.16 6.76
C LEU A 197 2.61 -14.21 8.28
N ASP A 198 2.79 -15.36 8.93
CA ASP A 198 2.69 -15.45 10.40
C ASP A 198 3.71 -14.57 11.10
N LYS A 199 4.99 -14.66 10.69
CA LYS A 199 6.05 -13.80 11.25
C LYS A 199 5.76 -12.33 10.99
N LEU A 200 5.23 -12.02 9.81
CA LEU A 200 4.80 -10.67 9.46
C LEU A 200 3.67 -10.20 10.39
N LEU A 201 2.62 -11.00 10.57
CA LEU A 201 1.50 -10.67 11.44
C LEU A 201 1.93 -10.52 12.91
N MET A 202 2.75 -11.45 13.39
CA MET A 202 3.31 -11.35 14.76
C MET A 202 4.11 -10.07 14.98
N ALA A 203 4.94 -9.69 14.02
CA ALA A 203 5.74 -8.48 14.11
C ALA A 203 4.90 -7.20 13.92
N LEU A 204 3.95 -7.20 13.00
CA LEU A 204 3.10 -6.04 12.72
C LEU A 204 2.17 -5.70 13.88
N TYR A 205 1.57 -6.72 14.47
CA TYR A 205 0.50 -6.56 15.47
C TYR A 205 0.93 -6.91 16.88
N GLU A 206 2.20 -7.29 17.08
CA GLU A 206 2.77 -7.65 18.41
C GLU A 206 2.00 -8.77 19.10
N VAL A 207 1.47 -9.69 18.32
CA VAL A 207 0.69 -10.83 18.82
C VAL A 207 1.55 -12.08 18.89
N THR A 208 1.46 -12.83 19.99
CA THR A 208 2.26 -14.04 20.24
C THR A 208 1.40 -15.30 20.33
N ASP A 209 0.15 -15.17 20.76
CA ASP A 209 -0.78 -16.30 20.89
C ASP A 209 -1.59 -16.51 19.61
N ILE A 210 -2.22 -17.68 19.53
CA ILE A 210 -2.99 -18.11 18.35
C ILE A 210 -4.20 -17.19 18.10
N GLU A 211 -4.88 -16.79 19.15
CA GLU A 211 -6.09 -15.99 19.05
C GLU A 211 -5.79 -14.57 18.56
N GLY A 212 -4.77 -13.94 19.12
CA GLY A 212 -4.26 -12.66 18.64
C GLY A 212 -3.82 -12.71 17.18
N ARG A 213 -3.17 -13.81 16.73
CA ARG A 213 -2.79 -13.98 15.32
C ARG A 213 -4.00 -14.07 14.39
N ARG A 214 -5.11 -14.69 14.83
CA ARG A 214 -6.36 -14.72 14.05
C ARG A 214 -7.00 -13.35 13.92
N HIS A 215 -7.01 -12.55 14.98
CA HIS A 215 -7.50 -11.17 14.94
C HIS A 215 -6.62 -10.26 14.09
N ALA A 216 -5.30 -10.42 14.18
CA ALA A 216 -4.34 -9.73 13.31
C ALA A 216 -4.53 -10.12 11.84
N PHE A 217 -4.82 -11.39 11.56
CA PHE A 217 -5.13 -11.85 10.22
C PHE A 217 -6.44 -11.26 9.69
N LEU A 218 -7.48 -11.11 10.52
CA LEU A 218 -8.70 -10.41 10.12
C LEU A 218 -8.39 -8.97 9.70
N GLN A 219 -7.63 -8.23 10.51
CA GLN A 219 -7.24 -6.87 10.17
C GLN A 219 -6.45 -6.82 8.86
N HIS A 220 -5.54 -7.77 8.66
CA HIS A 220 -4.77 -7.89 7.42
C HIS A 220 -5.69 -8.20 6.22
N ALA A 221 -6.57 -9.19 6.32
CA ALA A 221 -7.51 -9.55 5.27
C ALA A 221 -8.42 -8.39 4.88
N LEU A 222 -8.95 -7.64 5.86
CA LEU A 222 -9.74 -6.43 5.61
C LEU A 222 -8.96 -5.38 4.81
N SER A 223 -7.66 -5.26 5.05
CA SER A 223 -6.80 -4.40 4.26
C SER A 223 -6.62 -4.89 2.84
N GLU A 224 -6.32 -6.18 2.70
CA GLU A 224 -6.06 -6.78 1.38
C GLU A 224 -7.31 -6.84 0.49
N LEU A 225 -8.50 -6.81 1.07
CA LEU A 225 -9.78 -6.80 0.36
C LEU A 225 -10.18 -5.43 -0.19
N ARG A 226 -9.58 -4.34 0.26
CA ARG A 226 -9.98 -2.98 -0.17
C ARG A 226 -9.91 -2.73 -1.67
N PRO A 227 -8.88 -3.20 -2.37
CA PRO A 227 -8.77 -3.02 -3.80
C PRO A 227 -9.90 -3.68 -4.61
N PHE A 228 -10.46 -4.76 -4.10
CA PHE A 228 -11.50 -5.52 -4.80
C PHE A 228 -12.84 -4.79 -4.79
N GLU A 229 -13.66 -5.01 -5.80
CA GLU A 229 -14.99 -4.40 -5.96
C GLU A 229 -16.07 -5.24 -5.27
N SER A 230 -17.04 -4.57 -4.65
CA SER A 230 -18.26 -5.20 -4.14
C SER A 230 -19.47 -4.36 -4.50
N SER A 231 -20.58 -5.02 -4.82
CA SER A 231 -21.86 -4.33 -5.07
C SER A 231 -22.48 -3.85 -3.77
N ASP A 232 -22.30 -4.62 -2.70
CA ASP A 232 -22.72 -4.28 -1.35
C ASP A 232 -21.48 -3.94 -0.50
N PRO A 233 -21.41 -2.77 0.12
CA PRO A 233 -20.28 -2.39 0.95
C PRO A 233 -19.95 -3.36 2.08
N ARG A 234 -20.95 -4.03 2.64
CA ARG A 234 -20.78 -5.01 3.74
C ARG A 234 -20.00 -6.24 3.32
N ASP A 235 -20.02 -6.57 2.02
CA ASP A 235 -19.27 -7.70 1.46
C ASP A 235 -17.76 -7.58 1.68
N LYS A 236 -17.23 -6.37 1.86
CA LYS A 236 -15.82 -6.15 2.23
C LYS A 236 -15.46 -6.78 3.57
N VAL A 237 -16.39 -6.70 4.52
CA VAL A 237 -16.22 -7.30 5.85
C VAL A 237 -16.56 -8.79 5.79
N TYR A 238 -17.69 -9.14 5.19
CA TYR A 238 -18.18 -10.52 5.20
C TYR A 238 -17.27 -11.48 4.43
N ALA A 239 -16.63 -11.02 3.33
CA ALA A 239 -15.64 -11.81 2.62
C ALA A 239 -14.37 -12.06 3.45
N ALA A 240 -13.92 -11.10 4.26
CA ALA A 240 -12.81 -11.29 5.18
C ALA A 240 -13.15 -12.29 6.31
N LEU A 241 -14.35 -12.15 6.88
CA LEU A 241 -14.81 -13.02 7.97
C LEU A 241 -14.86 -14.48 7.57
N GLY A 242 -15.35 -14.81 6.38
CA GLY A 242 -15.41 -16.19 5.91
C GLY A 242 -14.03 -16.86 5.87
N ILE A 243 -12.99 -16.12 5.52
CA ILE A 243 -11.62 -16.66 5.55
C ILE A 243 -11.16 -16.91 6.98
N VAL A 244 -11.41 -15.96 7.89
CA VAL A 244 -10.97 -16.06 9.28
C VAL A 244 -11.75 -17.13 10.05
N ASN A 245 -13.03 -17.30 9.76
CA ASN A 245 -13.89 -18.31 10.39
C ASN A 245 -13.38 -19.75 10.19
N LYS A 246 -12.67 -20.04 9.07
CA LYS A 246 -12.01 -21.33 8.84
C LYS A 246 -11.06 -21.74 9.97
N PHE A 247 -10.46 -20.77 10.65
CA PHE A 247 -9.48 -21.01 11.71
C PHE A 247 -10.07 -20.97 13.11
N LEU A 248 -11.38 -20.73 13.24
CA LEU A 248 -12.02 -20.79 14.54
C LEU A 248 -12.10 -22.25 15.05
N PRO A 249 -11.92 -22.49 16.35
CA PRO A 249 -12.16 -23.80 16.95
C PRO A 249 -13.58 -24.30 16.60
N ARG A 250 -13.73 -25.60 16.43
CA ARG A 250 -15.06 -26.20 16.15
C ARG A 250 -16.06 -25.81 17.24
N GLY A 251 -17.21 -25.26 16.83
CA GLY A 251 -18.26 -24.80 17.74
C GLY A 251 -18.08 -23.38 18.25
N SER A 252 -17.01 -22.67 17.87
CA SER A 252 -16.89 -21.23 18.12
C SER A 252 -17.92 -20.45 17.32
N ARG A 253 -18.35 -19.32 17.88
CA ARG A 253 -19.23 -18.39 17.16
C ARG A 253 -18.39 -17.49 16.28
N PRO A 254 -18.85 -17.15 15.06
CA PRO A 254 -18.23 -16.12 14.24
C PRO A 254 -18.13 -14.79 15.01
N PHE A 255 -17.09 -14.00 14.76
CA PHE A 255 -16.91 -12.69 15.39
C PHE A 255 -18.06 -11.73 15.06
N ILE A 256 -18.52 -11.76 13.82
CA ILE A 256 -19.65 -10.99 13.29
C ILE A 256 -20.44 -11.92 12.38
N TYR A 257 -21.76 -11.88 12.48
CA TYR A 257 -22.62 -12.62 11.56
C TYR A 257 -22.94 -11.76 10.34
N PRO A 258 -22.88 -12.29 9.11
CA PRO A 258 -23.38 -11.60 7.94
C PRO A 258 -24.86 -11.26 8.13
N GLU A 259 -25.20 -9.97 8.13
CA GLU A 259 -26.56 -9.46 8.32
C GLU A 259 -26.80 -8.29 7.36
N TYR A 260 -27.56 -8.56 6.29
CA TYR A 260 -27.79 -7.57 5.24
C TYR A 260 -28.91 -6.57 5.56
N GLU A 261 -29.62 -6.75 6.66
CA GLU A 261 -30.57 -5.74 7.17
C GLU A 261 -29.84 -4.65 8.00
N THR A 262 -28.65 -4.95 8.55
CA THR A 262 -27.85 -4.01 9.33
C THR A 262 -27.24 -2.91 8.45
N PRO A 263 -27.34 -1.62 8.84
CA PRO A 263 -26.71 -0.53 8.09
C PRO A 263 -25.18 -0.70 7.95
N VAL A 264 -24.63 -0.31 6.80
CA VAL A 264 -23.17 -0.38 6.51
C VAL A 264 -22.33 0.27 7.63
N LYS A 265 -22.75 1.46 8.08
CA LYS A 265 -22.08 2.18 9.17
C LYS A 265 -21.95 1.32 10.43
N GLU A 266 -23.01 0.64 10.83
CA GLU A 266 -23.01 -0.20 12.02
C GLU A 266 -22.11 -1.43 11.87
N VAL A 267 -22.13 -2.08 10.70
CA VAL A 267 -21.21 -3.20 10.39
C VAL A 267 -19.76 -2.76 10.52
N TYR A 268 -19.40 -1.60 9.95
CA TYR A 268 -18.05 -1.08 10.00
C TYR A 268 -17.63 -0.67 11.42
N GLN A 269 -18.52 -0.01 12.17
CA GLN A 269 -18.28 0.33 13.58
C GLN A 269 -18.09 -0.91 14.45
N CYS A 270 -18.95 -1.93 14.30
CA CYS A 270 -18.82 -3.19 15.03
C CYS A 270 -17.51 -3.90 14.69
N THR A 271 -17.11 -3.89 13.42
CA THR A 271 -15.84 -4.49 12.98
C THR A 271 -14.65 -3.76 13.59
N ALA A 272 -14.63 -2.43 13.53
CA ALA A 272 -13.55 -1.65 14.11
C ALA A 272 -13.49 -1.82 15.64
N LYS A 273 -14.64 -1.79 16.31
CA LYS A 273 -14.74 -2.05 17.76
C LYS A 273 -14.17 -3.42 18.12
N PHE A 274 -14.56 -4.47 17.38
CA PHE A 274 -14.05 -5.82 17.60
C PHE A 274 -12.51 -5.87 17.49
N LEU A 275 -11.94 -5.21 16.48
CA LEU A 275 -10.49 -5.17 16.31
C LEU A 275 -9.79 -4.41 17.46
N PHE A 276 -10.36 -3.30 17.94
CA PHE A 276 -9.83 -2.59 19.11
C PHE A 276 -9.87 -3.43 20.39
N GLU A 277 -10.89 -4.23 20.59
CA GLU A 277 -11.07 -5.06 21.79
C GLU A 277 -10.13 -6.29 21.80
N HIS A 278 -9.67 -6.75 20.64
CA HIS A 278 -8.96 -8.03 20.52
C HIS A 278 -7.52 -7.90 20.02
N LEU A 279 -7.12 -6.74 19.53
CA LEU A 279 -5.71 -6.47 19.20
C LEU A 279 -5.04 -5.70 20.34
N PRO A 280 -3.75 -5.99 20.62
CA PRO A 280 -3.03 -5.41 21.75
C PRO A 280 -2.73 -3.92 21.58
N ASN A 281 -2.96 -3.35 20.40
CA ASN A 281 -2.59 -1.98 20.05
C ASN A 281 -3.68 -1.29 19.21
N VAL A 282 -3.51 0.02 19.00
CA VAL A 282 -4.45 0.84 18.22
C VAL A 282 -4.18 0.82 16.71
N SER A 283 -3.62 -0.28 16.18
CA SER A 283 -3.25 -0.44 14.76
C SER A 283 -4.43 -0.31 13.79
N VAL A 284 -5.65 -0.46 14.28
CA VAL A 284 -6.89 -0.20 13.51
C VAL A 284 -6.91 1.20 12.94
N LEU A 285 -6.34 2.20 13.65
CA LEU A 285 -6.29 3.59 13.19
C LEU A 285 -5.45 3.78 11.93
N ALA A 286 -4.47 2.90 11.69
CA ALA A 286 -3.70 2.90 10.45
C ALA A 286 -4.50 2.39 9.23
N LEU A 287 -5.71 1.85 9.45
CA LEU A 287 -6.65 1.52 8.38
C LEU A 287 -7.52 2.70 7.94
N VAL A 288 -7.53 3.77 8.72
CA VAL A 288 -8.36 4.94 8.41
C VAL A 288 -7.72 5.71 7.26
N GLU A 289 -8.53 5.94 6.23
CA GLU A 289 -8.12 6.71 5.06
C GLU A 289 -8.31 8.20 5.25
N ASP A 290 -7.68 8.92 4.33
CA ASP A 290 -7.91 10.34 4.13
C ASP A 290 -9.42 10.65 4.01
N PRO A 291 -9.94 11.67 4.72
CA PRO A 291 -11.36 12.05 4.71
C PRO A 291 -11.93 12.24 3.30
N SER A 292 -11.14 12.74 2.32
CA SER A 292 -11.58 12.96 0.94
C SER A 292 -11.90 11.67 0.17
N ARG A 293 -11.44 10.52 0.68
CA ARG A 293 -11.64 9.21 0.06
C ARG A 293 -12.79 8.41 0.66
N ARG A 294 -13.35 8.88 1.75
CA ARG A 294 -14.45 8.19 2.43
C ARG A 294 -15.70 8.18 1.56
N LYS A 295 -16.32 7.02 1.44
CA LYS A 295 -17.57 6.80 0.68
C LYS A 295 -18.77 6.62 1.58
N THR A 296 -18.58 6.08 2.78
CA THR A 296 -19.65 5.84 3.75
C THR A 296 -19.96 7.11 4.53
N VAL A 297 -21.16 7.63 4.35
CA VAL A 297 -21.61 8.87 5.02
C VAL A 297 -21.80 8.66 6.53
N ASN A 298 -21.49 9.70 7.30
CA ASN A 298 -21.67 9.74 8.76
C ASN A 298 -20.91 8.65 9.53
N LEU A 299 -19.85 8.11 8.95
CA LEU A 299 -18.97 7.18 9.64
C LEU A 299 -18.06 7.99 10.61
N PRO A 300 -17.92 7.59 11.89
CA PRO A 300 -16.98 8.25 12.80
C PRO A 300 -15.56 8.31 12.22
N SER A 301 -14.84 9.37 12.52
CA SER A 301 -13.53 9.61 11.89
C SER A 301 -12.50 8.49 12.15
N TRP A 302 -12.61 7.80 13.26
CA TRP A 302 -11.73 6.71 13.67
C TRP A 302 -12.12 5.33 13.10
N VAL A 303 -13.29 5.20 12.48
CA VAL A 303 -13.74 3.94 11.86
C VAL A 303 -13.22 3.86 10.42
N PRO A 304 -12.50 2.80 10.05
CA PRO A 304 -12.08 2.59 8.66
C PRO A 304 -13.29 2.45 7.73
N ASP A 305 -13.25 3.12 6.59
CA ASP A 305 -14.20 2.90 5.50
C ASP A 305 -13.68 1.79 4.59
N PHE A 306 -14.08 0.56 4.83
CA PHE A 306 -13.60 -0.60 4.08
C PHE A 306 -13.96 -0.58 2.59
N CYS A 307 -14.88 0.31 2.16
CA CYS A 307 -15.21 0.54 0.75
C CYS A 307 -14.31 1.55 0.07
N SER A 308 -13.59 2.36 0.83
CA SER A 308 -12.64 3.26 0.23
C SER A 308 -11.44 2.46 -0.28
N GLN A 309 -10.97 2.78 -1.47
CA GLN A 309 -9.72 2.22 -1.94
C GLN A 309 -8.59 2.78 -1.07
N GLN A 310 -7.75 1.90 -0.57
CA GLN A 310 -6.56 2.32 0.13
C GLN A 310 -5.70 3.13 -0.83
N GLY A 311 -5.34 4.36 -0.44
CA GLY A 311 -4.37 5.14 -1.21
C GLY A 311 -3.05 4.37 -1.31
N ASP A 312 -2.44 4.34 -2.47
CA ASP A 312 -1.13 3.67 -2.67
C ASP A 312 -0.03 4.28 -1.78
N GLY A 313 -0.23 5.51 -1.29
CA GLY A 313 0.66 6.20 -0.37
C GLY A 313 0.53 5.81 1.10
N SER A 314 -0.16 4.70 1.43
CA SER A 314 -0.23 4.25 2.82
C SER A 314 1.16 3.91 3.36
N LEU A 315 1.53 4.54 4.48
CA LEU A 315 2.78 4.24 5.20
C LEU A 315 2.76 2.82 5.81
N ARG A 316 1.61 2.17 5.80
CA ARG A 316 1.31 0.98 6.56
C ARG A 316 2.12 -0.25 6.16
N ALA A 317 2.15 -0.62 4.89
CA ALA A 317 2.72 -1.91 4.48
C ALA A 317 4.25 -1.98 4.65
N ALA A 318 4.95 -0.86 4.37
CA ALA A 318 6.40 -0.81 4.47
C ALA A 318 6.90 -0.33 5.85
N THR A 319 6.03 0.28 6.66
CA THR A 319 6.44 1.13 7.78
C THR A 319 5.99 0.66 9.15
N LEU A 320 4.91 -0.14 9.26
CA LEU A 320 4.45 -0.65 10.56
C LEU A 320 5.51 -1.51 11.28
N MET A 321 6.37 -2.20 10.54
CA MET A 321 7.49 -2.95 11.12
C MET A 321 8.71 -2.08 11.47
N ARG A 322 8.73 -0.83 11.00
CA ARG A 322 9.91 0.03 11.05
C ARG A 322 9.82 1.09 12.12
N TYR A 323 8.62 1.53 12.45
CA TYR A 323 8.39 2.64 13.37
C TYR A 323 7.76 2.19 14.68
N ASN A 324 8.07 2.94 15.72
CA ASN A 324 7.46 2.83 17.04
C ASN A 324 7.43 4.21 17.70
N ALA A 325 6.56 5.09 17.20
CA ALA A 325 6.48 6.48 17.66
C ALA A 325 6.13 6.57 19.15
N SER A 326 5.37 5.61 19.69
CA SER A 326 4.99 5.54 21.11
C SER A 326 5.97 4.78 21.99
N ALA A 327 7.15 4.38 21.46
CA ALA A 327 8.15 3.66 22.26
C ALA A 327 8.56 4.43 23.51
N GLY A 328 8.48 3.78 24.67
CA GLY A 328 8.76 4.41 25.97
C GLY A 328 7.53 4.98 26.68
N GLN A 329 6.33 4.73 26.16
CA GLN A 329 5.08 5.08 26.83
C GLN A 329 4.95 4.40 28.20
N PRO A 330 4.26 5.04 29.18
CA PRO A 330 3.98 4.41 30.46
C PRO A 330 2.98 3.27 30.30
N PRO A 331 2.96 2.27 31.21
CA PRO A 331 1.93 1.24 31.21
C PRO A 331 0.55 1.82 31.54
N GLY A 332 -0.52 1.24 31.03
CA GLY A 332 -1.89 1.59 31.41
C GLY A 332 -2.90 1.40 30.27
N PRO A 333 -4.19 1.63 30.54
CA PRO A 333 -5.17 1.68 29.48
C PRO A 333 -4.98 2.95 28.65
N PHE A 334 -4.94 2.80 27.34
CA PHE A 334 -4.66 3.91 26.41
C PHE A 334 -5.85 4.30 25.56
N TRP A 335 -6.92 3.51 25.57
CA TRP A 335 -8.13 3.78 24.85
C TRP A 335 -9.37 3.32 25.61
N SER A 336 -10.48 3.92 25.29
CA SER A 336 -11.82 3.47 25.69
C SER A 336 -12.83 3.86 24.62
N LEU A 337 -13.84 3.02 24.43
CA LEU A 337 -14.90 3.27 23.45
C LEU A 337 -16.23 3.34 24.17
N LYS A 338 -16.92 4.47 24.02
CA LYS A 338 -18.27 4.67 24.53
C LYS A 338 -19.15 5.22 23.42
N ASP A 339 -20.23 4.53 23.13
CA ASP A 339 -21.13 4.84 22.03
C ASP A 339 -20.36 4.86 20.69
N SER A 340 -20.24 6.00 20.03
CA SER A 340 -19.47 6.18 18.80
C SER A 340 -18.21 7.04 19.00
N ILE A 341 -17.83 7.31 20.25
CA ILE A 341 -16.68 8.16 20.59
C ILE A 341 -15.53 7.26 21.07
N LEU A 342 -14.42 7.35 20.37
CA LEU A 342 -13.17 6.67 20.76
C LEU A 342 -12.31 7.65 21.55
N SER A 343 -12.11 7.37 22.84
CA SER A 343 -11.18 8.12 23.68
C SER A 343 -9.79 7.48 23.61
N LEU A 344 -8.77 8.30 23.37
CA LEU A 344 -7.38 7.90 23.26
C LEU A 344 -6.51 8.71 24.20
N ARG A 345 -5.45 8.09 24.74
CA ARG A 345 -4.40 8.78 25.50
C ARG A 345 -3.24 9.09 24.59
N GLY A 346 -2.80 10.34 24.53
CA GLY A 346 -1.68 10.76 23.71
C GLY A 346 -1.24 12.18 24.04
N GLY A 347 -0.22 12.64 23.33
CA GLY A 347 0.30 14.00 23.43
C GLY A 347 0.35 14.68 22.07
N CYS A 348 -0.05 15.96 22.04
CA CYS A 348 0.16 16.81 20.88
C CYS A 348 1.64 17.20 20.82
N HIS A 349 2.31 16.80 19.75
CA HIS A 349 3.70 17.17 19.55
C HIS A 349 3.84 18.59 19.03
N ASP A 350 3.03 18.93 18.00
CA ASP A 350 3.08 20.25 17.37
C ASP A 350 1.88 20.49 16.45
N THR A 351 1.75 21.74 15.98
CA THR A 351 0.68 22.20 15.08
C THR A 351 1.26 22.49 13.69
N MET A 352 0.53 22.21 12.65
CA MET A 352 0.94 22.45 11.28
C MET A 352 0.92 23.94 10.93
N ALA A 353 2.06 24.46 10.50
CA ALA A 353 2.26 25.88 10.14
C ALA A 353 2.14 26.12 8.65
N GLN A 354 2.69 25.24 7.82
CA GLN A 354 2.61 25.32 6.37
C GLN A 354 2.35 23.96 5.77
N ILE A 355 1.64 23.94 4.66
CA ILE A 355 1.37 22.75 3.86
C ILE A 355 1.88 22.92 2.44
N GLY A 356 2.33 21.84 1.86
CA GLY A 356 2.79 21.76 0.48
C GLY A 356 1.66 21.46 -0.51
N ILE A 357 2.03 21.47 -1.78
CA ILE A 357 1.16 21.06 -2.88
C ILE A 357 0.78 19.57 -2.69
N SER A 358 -0.46 19.28 -2.93
CA SER A 358 -0.94 17.88 -2.90
C SER A 358 -0.46 17.14 -4.14
N MET A 359 -0.06 15.91 -3.91
CA MET A 359 0.28 15.00 -4.99
C MET A 359 -0.92 14.13 -5.32
N SER A 360 -1.90 14.70 -5.99
CA SER A 360 -2.95 13.92 -6.63
C SER A 360 -2.35 13.20 -7.84
N ARG A 361 -2.65 11.91 -7.98
CA ARG A 361 -2.37 11.25 -9.25
C ARG A 361 -3.19 11.93 -10.33
N PRO A 362 -2.63 12.24 -11.51
CA PRO A 362 -3.44 12.55 -12.66
C PRO A 362 -4.40 11.38 -12.89
N GLU A 363 -5.67 11.67 -13.16
CA GLU A 363 -6.67 10.63 -13.51
C GLU A 363 -6.24 9.84 -14.77
N GLU A 364 -5.34 10.41 -15.58
CA GLU A 364 -4.70 9.78 -16.74
C GLU A 364 -3.18 9.80 -16.54
N GLU A 365 -2.53 8.63 -16.50
CA GLU A 365 -1.06 8.56 -16.59
C GLU A 365 -0.62 8.95 -18.00
N LEU A 366 -0.21 10.18 -18.12
CA LEU A 366 0.50 10.64 -19.28
C LEU A 366 1.96 10.12 -19.21
N PRO A 367 2.57 9.76 -20.35
CA PRO A 367 3.98 9.39 -20.36
C PRO A 367 4.84 10.46 -19.65
N LEU A 368 5.85 10.06 -18.88
CA LEU A 368 6.78 10.98 -18.21
C LEU A 368 7.46 11.99 -19.16
N SER A 369 7.38 11.75 -20.46
CA SER A 369 7.83 12.67 -21.51
C SER A 369 6.80 13.76 -21.83
N GLU A 370 5.54 13.61 -21.39
CA GLU A 370 4.54 14.64 -21.61
C GLU A 370 4.84 15.88 -20.79
N PRO A 371 4.74 17.08 -21.40
CA PRO A 371 5.12 18.32 -20.75
C PRO A 371 4.40 18.63 -19.44
N TRP A 372 3.14 18.19 -19.31
CA TRP A 372 2.32 18.42 -18.11
C TRP A 372 2.80 17.59 -16.93
N VAL A 373 3.15 16.31 -17.14
CA VAL A 373 3.70 15.43 -16.11
C VAL A 373 5.05 15.95 -15.61
N VAL A 374 5.85 16.53 -16.52
CA VAL A 374 7.11 17.18 -16.16
C VAL A 374 6.84 18.42 -15.31
N LEU A 375 5.85 19.23 -15.66
CA LEU A 375 5.50 20.45 -14.92
C LEU A 375 5.04 20.11 -13.50
N ASP A 376 4.08 19.21 -13.35
CA ASP A 376 3.55 18.78 -12.04
C ASP A 376 4.67 18.27 -11.13
N SER A 377 5.56 17.42 -11.67
CA SER A 377 6.71 16.92 -10.91
C SER A 377 7.67 18.04 -10.46
N LEU A 378 7.87 19.06 -11.30
CA LEU A 378 8.73 20.20 -10.97
C LEU A 378 8.09 21.12 -9.93
N GLU A 379 6.79 21.38 -10.02
CA GLU A 379 6.07 22.20 -9.05
C GLU A 379 6.13 21.57 -7.65
N ILE A 380 5.97 20.25 -7.57
CA ILE A 380 6.12 19.50 -6.33
C ILE A 380 7.54 19.61 -5.78
N ILE A 381 8.58 19.50 -6.63
CA ILE A 381 9.99 19.67 -6.23
C ILE A 381 10.24 21.09 -5.75
N ASP A 382 9.77 22.10 -6.48
CA ASP A 382 9.95 23.51 -6.10
C ASP A 382 9.30 23.79 -4.75
N ASP A 383 8.10 23.28 -4.53
CA ASP A 383 7.36 23.44 -3.28
C ASP A 383 8.04 22.70 -2.11
N ALA A 384 8.55 21.49 -2.33
CA ALA A 384 9.34 20.77 -1.33
C ALA A 384 10.59 21.55 -0.89
N LEU A 385 11.29 22.15 -1.85
CA LEU A 385 12.45 23.01 -1.57
C LEU A 385 12.04 24.34 -0.89
N ARG A 386 10.87 24.90 -1.25
CA ARG A 386 10.28 26.07 -0.58
C ARG A 386 10.02 25.77 0.89
N LEU A 387 9.35 24.66 1.21
CA LEU A 387 9.11 24.25 2.60
C LEU A 387 10.43 24.02 3.35
N CYS A 388 11.41 23.37 2.71
CA CYS A 388 12.73 23.17 3.31
C CYS A 388 13.41 24.49 3.67
N SER A 389 13.28 25.52 2.83
CA SER A 389 13.89 26.83 3.06
C SER A 389 13.29 27.61 4.24
N THR A 390 12.13 27.18 4.76
CA THR A 390 11.51 27.78 5.95
C THR A 390 11.98 27.13 7.26
N LEU A 391 12.73 26.04 7.19
CA LEU A 391 13.28 25.34 8.35
C LEU A 391 14.61 25.93 8.78
N ASP A 392 14.96 25.73 10.04
CA ASP A 392 16.31 26.02 10.52
C ASP A 392 17.35 25.19 9.75
N PRO A 393 18.46 25.78 9.29
CA PRO A 393 19.53 25.02 8.63
C PRO A 393 20.02 23.82 9.43
N THR A 394 20.01 23.91 10.76
CA THR A 394 20.26 22.80 11.68
C THR A 394 18.93 22.32 12.24
N TYR A 395 18.48 21.16 11.78
CA TYR A 395 17.27 20.52 12.28
C TYR A 395 17.40 20.13 13.75
N SER A 396 16.28 19.99 14.47
CA SER A 396 16.25 19.75 15.94
C SER A 396 17.08 18.57 16.45
N ASN A 397 17.33 17.58 15.60
CA ASN A 397 18.18 16.41 15.90
C ASN A 397 19.65 16.57 15.46
N GLY A 398 20.09 17.79 15.12
CA GLY A 398 21.45 18.12 14.68
C GLY A 398 21.76 17.80 13.21
N GLN A 399 20.79 17.29 12.43
CA GLN A 399 20.94 17.04 11.00
C GLN A 399 20.72 18.36 10.21
N SER A 400 21.13 18.38 8.94
CA SER A 400 20.74 19.49 8.06
C SER A 400 19.25 19.37 7.66
N HIS A 401 18.60 20.53 7.44
CA HIS A 401 17.22 20.56 6.94
C HIS A 401 17.09 19.88 5.57
N ILE A 402 18.13 19.90 4.74
CA ILE A 402 18.17 19.19 3.45
C ILE A 402 18.13 17.68 3.67
N ARG A 403 18.85 17.16 4.66
CA ARG A 403 18.81 15.75 5.04
C ARG A 403 17.44 15.37 5.58
N ALA A 404 16.84 16.23 6.41
CA ALA A 404 15.49 16.02 6.93
C ALA A 404 14.47 15.96 5.78
N LEU A 405 14.50 16.90 4.82
CA LEU A 405 13.63 16.87 3.64
C LEU A 405 13.81 15.58 2.84
N ARG A 406 15.06 15.24 2.49
CA ARG A 406 15.34 14.03 1.69
C ARG A 406 14.78 12.77 2.33
N ARG A 407 14.96 12.61 3.64
CA ARG A 407 14.44 11.45 4.39
C ARG A 407 12.91 11.48 4.48
N THR A 408 12.31 12.65 4.66
CA THR A 408 10.85 12.81 4.70
C THR A 408 10.21 12.40 3.37
N ILE A 409 10.81 12.79 2.25
CA ILE A 409 10.31 12.46 0.90
C ILE A 409 10.16 10.95 0.68
N ILE A 410 11.05 10.15 1.26
CA ILE A 410 11.01 8.67 1.15
C ILE A 410 10.61 8.00 2.46
N ALA A 411 9.96 8.75 3.38
CA ALA A 411 9.58 8.28 4.72
C ALA A 411 10.71 7.47 5.39
N ASP A 412 11.94 7.94 5.26
CA ASP A 412 13.18 7.35 5.80
C ASP A 412 13.41 5.88 5.39
N GLU A 413 13.07 5.52 4.14
CA GLU A 413 13.29 4.16 3.63
C GLU A 413 14.76 3.76 3.77
N ALA A 414 15.02 2.71 4.57
CA ALA A 414 16.37 2.33 5.00
C ALA A 414 17.30 2.01 3.83
N SER A 415 16.78 1.44 2.74
CA SER A 415 17.55 1.08 1.56
C SER A 415 18.18 2.29 0.85
N LEU A 416 17.59 3.47 0.99
CA LEU A 416 18.03 4.71 0.33
C LEU A 416 18.28 5.88 1.29
N SER A 417 17.94 5.76 2.58
CA SER A 417 18.04 6.85 3.56
C SER A 417 19.47 7.38 3.72
N GLY A 418 20.49 6.52 3.55
CA GLY A 418 21.90 6.88 3.59
C GLY A 418 22.44 7.54 2.30
N SER A 419 21.75 7.41 1.17
CA SER A 419 22.31 7.79 -0.13
C SER A 419 21.86 9.17 -0.59
N VAL A 420 22.75 10.15 -0.41
CA VAL A 420 22.59 11.53 -0.94
C VAL A 420 22.57 11.53 -2.47
N ASP A 421 23.34 10.65 -3.10
CA ASP A 421 23.49 10.60 -4.55
C ASP A 421 22.18 10.25 -5.27
N HIS A 422 21.32 9.40 -4.69
CA HIS A 422 20.03 9.07 -5.30
C HIS A 422 19.11 10.30 -5.39
N PHE A 423 19.04 11.09 -4.32
CA PHE A 423 18.25 12.32 -4.31
C PHE A 423 18.79 13.37 -5.28
N ARG A 424 20.11 13.59 -5.29
CA ARG A 424 20.77 14.49 -6.26
C ARG A 424 20.51 14.06 -7.69
N CYS A 425 20.64 12.77 -7.99
CA CYS A 425 20.38 12.22 -9.31
C CYS A 425 18.90 12.37 -9.72
N TRP A 426 17.97 12.23 -8.77
CA TRP A 426 16.54 12.43 -8.99
C TRP A 426 16.22 13.87 -9.37
N LEU A 427 16.76 14.86 -8.64
CA LEU A 427 16.64 16.28 -8.98
C LEU A 427 17.22 16.61 -10.36
N LEU A 428 18.46 16.15 -10.63
CA LEU A 428 19.13 16.36 -11.92
C LEU A 428 18.35 15.74 -13.07
N TRP A 429 17.74 14.59 -12.87
CA TRP A 429 16.93 13.90 -13.88
C TRP A 429 15.69 14.71 -14.26
N HIS A 430 14.93 15.22 -13.28
CA HIS A 430 13.75 16.05 -13.53
C HIS A 430 14.12 17.34 -14.25
N LEU A 431 15.15 18.06 -13.81
CA LEU A 431 15.63 19.26 -14.46
C LEU A 431 16.14 18.99 -15.90
N ARG A 432 16.72 17.83 -16.12
CA ARG A 432 17.12 17.40 -17.45
C ARG A 432 15.92 17.11 -18.36
N LEU A 433 14.87 16.46 -17.86
CA LEU A 433 13.63 16.27 -18.61
C LEU A 433 12.99 17.62 -18.96
N ALA A 434 12.92 18.51 -17.99
CA ALA A 434 12.41 19.87 -18.15
C ALA A 434 13.11 20.66 -19.26
N SER A 435 14.42 20.50 -19.40
CA SER A 435 15.21 21.20 -20.43
C SER A 435 14.82 20.83 -21.87
N ARG A 436 14.06 19.77 -22.07
CA ARG A 436 13.51 19.36 -23.39
C ARG A 436 12.18 20.01 -23.68
N SER A 437 11.50 20.52 -22.67
CA SER A 437 10.21 21.18 -22.81
C SER A 437 10.40 22.59 -23.38
N ARG A 438 9.46 23.00 -24.26
CA ARG A 438 9.36 24.36 -24.77
C ARG A 438 8.28 25.18 -24.06
N ILE A 439 7.67 24.62 -23.03
CA ILE A 439 6.62 25.30 -22.25
C ILE A 439 7.27 26.29 -21.30
N GLN A 440 6.81 27.55 -21.33
CA GLN A 440 7.35 28.64 -20.50
C GLN A 440 7.25 28.31 -19.01
N GLY A 441 6.12 27.79 -18.52
CA GLY A 441 5.94 27.38 -17.12
C GLY A 441 6.98 26.39 -16.64
N VAL A 442 7.33 25.36 -17.45
CA VAL A 442 8.39 24.39 -17.13
C VAL A 442 9.76 25.09 -16.97
N THR A 443 10.04 26.07 -17.84
CA THR A 443 11.30 26.83 -17.77
C THR A 443 11.37 27.69 -16.52
N ASP A 444 10.28 28.33 -16.14
CA ASP A 444 10.24 29.25 -14.99
C ASP A 444 10.34 28.47 -13.67
N VAL A 445 9.61 27.36 -13.52
CA VAL A 445 9.72 26.49 -12.34
C VAL A 445 11.12 25.88 -12.24
N SER A 446 11.73 25.45 -13.36
CA SER A 446 13.10 24.94 -13.35
C SER A 446 14.12 25.96 -12.86
N LYS A 447 13.98 27.24 -13.25
CA LYS A 447 14.83 28.33 -12.73
C LYS A 447 14.61 28.53 -11.23
N SER A 448 13.36 28.50 -10.77
CA SER A 448 13.02 28.59 -9.34
C SER A 448 13.70 27.49 -8.54
N ILE A 449 13.61 26.23 -9.00
CA ILE A 449 14.27 25.07 -8.36
C ILE A 449 15.79 25.30 -8.24
N VAL A 450 16.45 25.70 -9.34
CA VAL A 450 17.90 25.94 -9.34
C VAL A 450 18.27 27.05 -8.37
N HIS A 451 17.51 28.12 -8.33
CA HIS A 451 17.73 29.24 -7.39
C HIS A 451 17.57 28.79 -5.93
N ARG A 452 16.50 28.01 -5.61
CA ARG A 452 16.29 27.49 -4.26
C ARG A 452 17.39 26.52 -3.82
N MET A 453 17.83 25.64 -4.72
CA MET A 453 18.96 24.73 -4.43
C MET A 453 20.24 25.52 -4.10
N ASP A 454 20.50 26.61 -4.82
CA ASP A 454 21.69 27.46 -4.58
C ASP A 454 21.60 28.16 -3.23
N MET A 455 20.43 28.70 -2.88
CA MET A 455 20.18 29.31 -1.57
C MET A 455 20.34 28.29 -0.42
N LEU A 456 19.76 27.11 -0.56
CA LEU A 456 19.85 26.04 0.44
C LEU A 456 21.30 25.54 0.61
N ASN A 457 22.09 25.49 -0.47
CA ASN A 457 23.51 25.18 -0.39
C ASN A 457 24.30 26.21 0.39
N GLY A 458 23.93 27.49 0.29
CA GLY A 458 24.54 28.58 1.06
C GLY A 458 24.34 28.47 2.57
N SER A 459 23.29 27.75 3.00
CA SER A 459 22.99 27.49 4.41
C SER A 459 23.34 26.05 4.83
N ALA A 460 23.91 25.22 3.95
CA ALA A 460 24.18 23.80 4.21
C ALA A 460 25.23 23.60 5.31
N VAL A 461 24.87 22.78 6.30
CA VAL A 461 25.71 22.47 7.47
C VAL A 461 26.89 21.56 7.09
N SER A 462 26.77 20.76 6.03
CA SER A 462 27.83 19.88 5.54
C SER A 462 27.84 19.75 4.03
N GLN A 463 29.02 19.47 3.45
CA GLN A 463 29.15 19.18 2.02
C GLN A 463 28.42 17.88 1.59
N GLU A 464 28.26 16.95 2.52
CA GLU A 464 27.56 15.70 2.26
C GLU A 464 26.07 15.92 1.94
N ASP A 465 25.45 16.95 2.50
CA ASP A 465 24.04 17.27 2.29
C ASP A 465 23.79 18.29 1.17
N SER A 466 24.84 18.74 0.46
CA SER A 466 24.69 19.74 -0.61
C SER A 466 23.81 19.24 -1.76
N LEU A 467 23.00 20.13 -2.32
CA LEU A 467 22.18 19.89 -3.52
C LEU A 467 23.02 20.13 -4.80
N PRO A 468 22.53 19.72 -5.99
CA PRO A 468 23.19 20.03 -7.25
C PRO A 468 23.40 21.53 -7.42
N THR A 469 24.64 21.95 -7.70
CA THR A 469 24.95 23.37 -7.96
C THR A 469 24.44 23.80 -9.33
N PRO A 470 24.21 25.10 -9.57
CA PRO A 470 23.80 25.62 -10.87
C PRO A 470 24.75 25.22 -12.01
N GLN A 471 26.06 25.15 -11.74
CA GLN A 471 27.08 24.73 -12.71
C GLN A 471 26.91 23.25 -13.09
N LEU A 472 26.62 22.39 -12.10
CA LEU A 472 26.40 20.97 -12.31
C LEU A 472 25.11 20.73 -13.11
N VAL A 473 24.04 21.44 -12.77
CA VAL A 473 22.76 21.39 -13.52
C VAL A 473 22.99 21.81 -14.97
N ALA A 474 23.67 22.95 -15.21
CA ALA A 474 23.97 23.45 -16.54
C ALA A 474 24.81 22.45 -17.36
N PHE A 475 25.78 21.79 -16.74
CA PHE A 475 26.56 20.74 -17.38
C PHE A 475 25.67 19.58 -17.88
N TYR A 476 24.81 19.02 -17.02
CA TYR A 476 23.94 17.90 -17.40
C TYR A 476 22.84 18.27 -18.39
N VAL A 477 22.32 19.48 -18.33
CA VAL A 477 21.38 20.02 -19.33
C VAL A 477 22.03 20.13 -20.69
N ARG A 478 23.28 20.65 -20.78
CA ARG A 478 24.04 20.73 -22.05
C ARG A 478 24.29 19.35 -22.65
N GLN A 479 24.63 18.36 -21.85
CA GLN A 479 24.81 16.97 -22.30
C GLN A 479 23.54 16.40 -22.95
N ASN A 480 22.38 16.95 -22.64
CA ASN A 480 21.11 16.52 -23.22
C ASN A 480 20.97 16.94 -24.69
N HIS A 481 21.51 18.09 -25.06
CA HIS A 481 21.44 18.65 -26.42
C HIS A 481 22.55 18.13 -27.35
N ALA A 482 23.60 17.49 -26.81
CA ALA A 482 24.63 16.86 -27.62
C ALA A 482 24.08 15.59 -28.33
N LYS A 483 24.39 15.43 -29.63
CA LYS A 483 24.02 14.24 -30.38
C LYS A 483 24.67 13.01 -29.75
N SER A 484 23.98 11.88 -29.77
CA SER A 484 24.45 10.62 -29.12
C SER A 484 25.85 10.19 -29.58
N LYS A 485 26.21 10.45 -30.85
CA LYS A 485 27.52 10.15 -31.42
C LYS A 485 28.65 11.07 -30.94
N GLU A 486 28.31 12.23 -30.38
CA GLU A 486 29.27 13.22 -29.89
C GLU A 486 29.61 13.06 -28.40
N ARG A 487 28.91 12.15 -27.71
CA ARG A 487 29.14 11.90 -26.27
C ARG A 487 30.29 10.93 -26.08
N SER A 488 31.18 11.25 -25.14
CA SER A 488 32.21 10.29 -24.72
C SER A 488 31.59 9.06 -24.03
N VAL A 489 32.32 7.96 -24.03
CA VAL A 489 31.91 6.73 -23.31
C VAL A 489 31.68 7.03 -21.82
N GLU A 490 32.52 7.85 -21.23
CA GLU A 490 32.45 8.28 -19.84
C GLU A 490 31.18 9.11 -19.55
N SER A 491 30.82 10.03 -20.45
CA SER A 491 29.55 10.79 -20.36
C SER A 491 28.33 9.89 -20.41
N ASN A 492 28.34 8.86 -21.25
CA ASN A 492 27.23 7.91 -21.34
C ASN A 492 27.12 7.02 -20.08
N ALA A 493 28.23 6.58 -19.50
CA ALA A 493 28.27 5.82 -18.26
C ALA A 493 27.72 6.65 -17.08
N THR A 494 28.12 7.92 -16.98
CA THR A 494 27.65 8.84 -15.95
C THR A 494 26.14 9.10 -16.07
N LEU A 495 25.64 9.33 -17.28
CA LEU A 495 24.20 9.50 -17.51
C LEU A 495 23.40 8.25 -17.17
N LYS A 496 23.93 7.05 -17.45
CA LYS A 496 23.29 5.79 -17.06
C LYS A 496 23.24 5.62 -15.55
N ARG A 497 24.31 6.00 -14.82
CA ARG A 497 24.33 5.99 -13.35
C ARG A 497 23.29 6.94 -12.78
N ILE A 498 23.21 8.18 -13.28
CA ILE A 498 22.21 9.17 -12.84
C ILE A 498 20.79 8.63 -13.05
N LEU A 499 20.52 8.07 -14.22
CA LEU A 499 19.20 7.49 -14.51
C LEU A 499 18.85 6.34 -13.54
N ASN A 500 19.80 5.44 -13.27
CA ASN A 500 19.56 4.31 -12.37
C ASN A 500 19.28 4.80 -10.93
N ASN A 501 20.10 5.72 -10.41
CA ASN A 501 19.91 6.27 -9.08
C ASN A 501 18.62 7.09 -8.97
N ALA A 502 18.29 7.87 -10.00
CA ALA A 502 17.05 8.63 -10.06
C ALA A 502 15.81 7.73 -10.07
N LYS A 503 15.87 6.59 -10.80
CA LYS A 503 14.78 5.61 -10.83
C LYS A 503 14.55 4.96 -9.46
N LEU A 504 15.60 4.60 -8.74
CA LEU A 504 15.49 4.01 -7.41
C LEU A 504 14.82 4.98 -6.43
N PHE A 505 15.23 6.24 -6.42
CA PHE A 505 14.60 7.26 -5.56
C PHE A 505 13.16 7.55 -6.02
N GLY A 506 12.96 7.71 -7.32
CA GLY A 506 11.65 7.97 -7.93
C GLY A 506 10.64 6.85 -7.68
N SER A 507 11.05 5.58 -7.67
CA SER A 507 10.12 4.48 -7.37
C SER A 507 9.53 4.59 -5.96
N LEU A 508 10.31 5.02 -4.97
CA LEU A 508 9.80 5.25 -3.61
C LEU A 508 8.87 6.47 -3.54
N THR A 509 9.18 7.56 -4.24
CA THR A 509 8.29 8.71 -4.28
C THR A 509 6.96 8.35 -4.93
N HIS A 510 6.96 7.57 -6.00
CA HIS A 510 5.74 7.08 -6.65
C HIS A 510 4.88 6.16 -5.76
N THR A 511 5.51 5.46 -4.81
CA THR A 511 4.80 4.59 -3.87
C THR A 511 4.25 5.35 -2.66
N LEU A 512 5.01 6.31 -2.14
CA LEU A 512 4.72 6.96 -0.86
C LEU A 512 3.95 8.29 -1.00
N TRP A 513 4.07 8.95 -2.14
CA TRP A 513 3.52 10.28 -2.33
C TRP A 513 2.06 10.36 -2.77
N PRO A 514 1.51 9.41 -3.51
CA PRO A 514 0.10 9.51 -3.87
C PRO A 514 -0.76 9.74 -2.65
N ASP A 515 -1.69 10.71 -2.76
CA ASP A 515 -2.61 11.10 -1.69
C ASP A 515 -1.98 11.64 -0.42
N ARG A 516 -0.76 12.18 -0.54
CA ARG A 516 -0.04 12.84 0.55
C ARG A 516 0.46 14.22 0.17
N ARG A 517 0.82 14.99 1.17
CA ARG A 517 1.49 16.28 1.03
C ARG A 517 2.54 16.48 2.10
N LEU A 518 3.58 17.21 1.74
CA LEU A 518 4.55 17.69 2.72
C LEU A 518 3.93 18.80 3.57
N TYR A 519 4.39 18.91 4.80
CA TYR A 519 4.03 20.02 5.70
C TYR A 519 5.21 20.37 6.60
N THR A 520 5.18 21.59 7.16
CA THR A 520 6.06 21.99 8.26
C THR A 520 5.23 22.38 9.47
N THR A 521 5.79 22.20 10.65
CA THR A 521 5.14 22.52 11.92
C THR A 521 5.63 23.83 12.50
N SER A 522 4.94 24.35 13.52
CA SER A 522 5.27 25.62 14.19
C SER A 522 6.63 25.58 14.88
N LYS A 523 7.09 24.39 15.30
CA LYS A 523 8.42 24.19 15.92
C LYS A 523 9.52 23.88 14.89
N GLY A 524 9.22 23.95 13.59
CA GLY A 524 10.19 23.73 12.52
C GLY A 524 10.48 22.28 12.18
N TYR A 525 9.53 21.36 12.38
CA TYR A 525 9.62 19.97 11.90
C TYR A 525 9.04 19.85 10.50
N ILE A 526 9.48 18.83 9.75
CA ILE A 526 8.95 18.51 8.42
C ILE A 526 8.36 17.10 8.43
N GLY A 527 7.20 16.95 7.79
CA GLY A 527 6.49 15.68 7.70
C GLY A 527 5.80 15.45 6.36
N LEU A 528 5.30 14.24 6.20
CA LEU A 528 4.52 13.78 5.04
C LEU A 528 3.17 13.26 5.56
N GLY A 529 2.13 14.07 5.44
CA GLY A 529 0.78 13.82 5.96
C GLY A 529 -0.23 13.45 4.89
N PRO A 530 -1.46 13.10 5.28
CA PRO A 530 -2.58 12.85 4.38
C PRO A 530 -2.90 14.04 3.47
N LEU A 531 -3.61 13.77 2.36
CA LEU A 531 -4.02 14.78 1.38
C LEU A 531 -4.87 15.90 2.00
N SER A 532 -5.79 15.55 2.89
CA SER A 532 -6.72 16.48 3.56
C SER A 532 -6.12 17.28 4.71
N THR A 533 -4.83 17.09 5.00
CA THR A 533 -4.10 17.87 6.02
C THR A 533 -4.21 19.37 5.77
N GLN A 534 -4.45 20.16 6.82
CA GLN A 534 -4.62 21.61 6.76
C GLN A 534 -3.71 22.32 7.76
N VAL A 535 -3.48 23.62 7.54
CA VAL A 535 -2.84 24.49 8.54
C VAL A 535 -3.73 24.54 9.77
N GLY A 536 -3.14 24.37 10.96
CA GLY A 536 -3.86 24.27 12.22
C GLY A 536 -4.16 22.85 12.68
N ASP A 537 -4.01 21.85 11.82
CA ASP A 537 -4.06 20.45 12.25
C ASP A 537 -2.92 20.14 13.22
N GLU A 538 -3.15 19.20 14.11
CA GLU A 538 -2.21 18.81 15.14
C GLU A 538 -1.56 17.45 14.86
N VAL A 539 -0.28 17.33 15.10
CA VAL A 539 0.44 16.04 15.05
C VAL A 539 0.45 15.44 16.45
N TRP A 540 -0.12 14.26 16.58
CA TRP A 540 -0.25 13.55 17.85
C TRP A 540 0.54 12.24 17.86
N VAL A 541 1.23 12.00 18.97
CA VAL A 541 1.75 10.68 19.32
C VAL A 541 0.76 10.05 20.28
N ILE A 542 0.00 9.09 19.77
CA ILE A 542 -0.98 8.32 20.55
C ILE A 542 -0.25 7.14 21.20
N CYS A 543 -0.53 6.89 22.47
CA CYS A 543 -0.02 5.70 23.15
C CYS A 543 -0.49 4.45 22.41
N ASP A 544 0.36 3.45 22.28
CA ASP A 544 0.16 2.23 21.49
C ASP A 544 0.09 2.40 19.97
N ALA A 545 0.22 3.62 19.46
CA ALA A 545 0.32 3.82 18.01
C ALA A 545 1.78 3.76 17.55
N LYS A 546 2.04 2.99 16.49
CA LYS A 546 3.38 2.89 15.88
C LYS A 546 3.76 4.11 15.05
N ILE A 547 2.77 4.87 14.58
CA ILE A 547 2.93 6.01 13.68
C ILE A 547 2.18 7.20 14.27
N PRO A 548 2.73 8.44 14.23
CA PRO A 548 2.01 9.63 14.61
C PRO A 548 0.77 9.85 13.75
N LEU A 549 -0.26 10.48 14.31
CA LEU A 549 -1.52 10.78 13.65
C LEU A 549 -1.70 12.28 13.46
N VAL A 550 -2.36 12.65 12.38
CA VAL A 550 -2.87 14.00 12.13
C VAL A 550 -4.31 14.07 12.62
N LEU A 551 -4.56 15.00 13.54
CA LEU A 551 -5.87 15.26 14.11
C LEU A 551 -6.32 16.67 13.81
N HIS A 552 -7.57 16.80 13.35
CA HIS A 552 -8.23 18.09 13.13
C HIS A 552 -9.01 18.50 14.39
N PRO A 553 -8.63 19.58 15.09
CA PRO A 553 -9.29 20.01 16.32
C PRO A 553 -10.71 20.52 16.02
N GLN A 554 -11.65 20.21 16.90
CA GLN A 554 -13.03 20.71 16.79
C GLN A 554 -13.18 22.03 17.54
N PRO A 555 -13.65 23.10 16.87
CA PRO A 555 -13.74 24.44 17.49
C PRO A 555 -14.61 24.50 18.74
N GLU A 556 -15.66 23.67 18.77
CA GLU A 556 -16.67 23.69 19.85
C GLU A 556 -16.21 22.95 21.13
N ASN A 557 -15.27 22.01 20.99
CA ASN A 557 -14.77 21.20 22.10
C ASN A 557 -13.28 20.85 21.93
N SER A 558 -12.45 21.46 22.74
CA SER A 558 -10.99 21.30 22.69
C SER A 558 -10.47 19.87 23.00
N LYS A 559 -11.35 18.95 23.43
CA LYS A 559 -11.01 17.54 23.60
C LYS A 559 -11.42 16.68 22.42
N GLN A 560 -12.23 17.21 21.50
CA GLN A 560 -12.74 16.47 20.35
C GLN A 560 -11.95 16.76 19.10
N PHE A 561 -11.68 15.70 18.36
CA PHE A 561 -10.90 15.73 17.13
C PHE A 561 -11.52 14.84 16.07
N GLN A 562 -11.22 15.16 14.80
CA GLN A 562 -11.41 14.24 13.68
C GLN A 562 -10.06 13.68 13.28
N LEU A 563 -10.00 12.38 13.07
CA LEU A 563 -8.81 11.72 12.53
C LEU A 563 -8.69 12.02 11.04
N VAL A 564 -7.57 12.65 10.65
CA VAL A 564 -7.23 12.90 9.25
C VAL A 564 -6.46 11.72 8.65
N GLY A 565 -5.57 11.11 9.46
CA GLY A 565 -4.85 9.90 9.08
C GLY A 565 -3.45 9.83 9.67
N GLU A 566 -2.69 8.83 9.24
CA GLU A 566 -1.30 8.62 9.66
C GLU A 566 -0.32 9.59 8.98
N THR A 567 0.76 9.95 9.67
CA THR A 567 1.80 10.83 9.14
C THR A 567 3.20 10.35 9.46
N TYR A 568 4.13 10.57 8.53
CA TYR A 568 5.55 10.52 8.83
C TYR A 568 5.99 11.91 9.33
N LEU A 569 6.62 11.97 10.51
CA LEU A 569 7.25 13.17 11.04
C LEU A 569 8.73 12.92 11.27
N HIS A 570 9.60 13.61 10.55
CA HIS A 570 11.04 13.35 10.63
C HIS A 570 11.61 13.59 12.03
N GLY A 571 12.29 12.56 12.56
CA GLY A 571 12.89 12.61 13.89
C GLY A 571 11.95 12.23 15.04
N PHE A 572 10.71 11.75 14.75
CA PHE A 572 9.73 11.39 15.77
C PHE A 572 9.04 10.03 15.54
N MET A 573 9.68 9.16 14.80
CA MET A 573 9.09 7.89 14.42
C MET A 573 9.41 6.73 15.37
N ASN A 574 10.33 6.93 16.37
CA ASN A 574 10.83 5.83 17.22
C ASN A 574 10.91 6.24 18.70
N GLY A 575 9.89 6.91 19.23
CA GLY A 575 9.76 7.31 20.63
C GLY A 575 10.52 8.58 21.01
N GLU A 576 11.07 9.31 20.03
CA GLU A 576 11.81 10.55 20.30
C GLU A 576 10.90 11.61 20.95
N ALA A 577 9.64 11.69 20.54
CA ALA A 577 8.68 12.64 21.10
C ALA A 577 8.47 12.42 22.60
N LEU A 578 8.32 11.19 23.04
CA LEU A 578 8.10 10.86 24.44
C LEU A 578 9.35 11.13 25.29
N LYS A 579 10.54 10.90 24.72
CA LYS A 579 11.83 11.21 25.38
C LYS A 579 12.08 12.72 25.51
N SER A 580 11.50 13.54 24.65
CA SER A 580 11.63 15.00 24.63
C SER A 580 10.66 15.74 25.55
N GLY A 581 10.00 15.04 26.49
CA GLY A 581 9.13 15.65 27.49
C GLY A 581 7.62 15.62 27.15
N LEU A 582 7.21 14.94 26.08
CA LEU A 582 5.80 14.78 25.74
C LEU A 582 5.04 13.91 26.77
N LEU A 583 5.76 13.08 27.54
CA LEU A 583 5.19 12.22 28.59
C LEU A 583 4.38 13.02 29.62
N ASP A 584 4.85 14.21 30.00
CA ASP A 584 4.19 15.08 30.98
C ASP A 584 2.93 15.78 30.42
N GLN A 585 2.74 15.71 29.11
CA GLN A 585 1.64 16.35 28.36
C GLN A 585 0.61 15.34 27.87
N LEU A 586 0.73 14.05 28.23
CA LEU A 586 -0.21 13.03 27.84
C LEU A 586 -1.60 13.30 28.44
N ARG A 587 -2.59 13.43 27.57
CA ARG A 587 -3.99 13.68 27.95
C ARG A 587 -4.96 12.78 27.18
N TRP A 588 -6.16 12.67 27.68
CA TRP A 588 -7.26 12.01 26.98
C TRP A 588 -7.88 12.95 25.96
N ILE A 589 -8.08 12.44 24.76
CA ILE A 589 -8.80 13.09 23.65
C ILE A 589 -9.90 12.17 23.14
N GLU A 590 -10.85 12.73 22.41
CA GLU A 590 -12.01 12.05 21.87
C GLU A 590 -12.00 12.17 20.33
N LEU A 591 -12.02 11.02 19.64
CA LEU A 591 -12.25 10.96 18.19
C LEU A 591 -13.75 10.74 17.92
N ILE A 592 -14.30 11.62 17.06
CA ILE A 592 -15.72 11.65 16.71
C ILE A 592 -15.97 11.25 15.25
#